data_8b8cd29c23d021ba1fc0e2a67607184b
#
_entry.id   8b8cd29c23d021ba1fc0e2a67607184b
#
_cell.length_a   1.000
_cell.length_b   1.000
_cell.length_c   1.000
_cell.angle_alpha   90.00
_cell.angle_beta   90.00
_cell.angle_gamma   90.00
#
_symmetry.space_group_name_H-M   'P 1'
#
loop_
_entity.id
_entity.type
_entity.pdbx_description
1 polymer ?
#
loop_
_entity_poly.entity_id
_entity_poly.type
_entity_poly.pdbx_seq_one_letter_code
_entity_poly.pdbx_strand_id
1 'polypeptide(L)'
;MRLLQLFKTIAGIKSSRDYKRYWLFYAGPENYLCETGVRDLPVESFWSCDPGTQKGDLIIVYRKSKNQLKADTLMSCFGMSRDVAVKAAKTDAGKDFPVIWEATSNSKRKLFWRWSYGCSVKEVRKISPPLRLEQLKAIPQLKKWEGLRFNLQAKGRSALPIPAFAWRIINDAIEGGAKNTNGASTEKTEP
;
A
#
# COMPACT_ATOMS: atom_id res chain seq x y z
N MET A 1 15.16 -48.03 22.76
CA MET A 1 15.98 -47.09 21.99
C MET A 1 15.33 -46.57 20.71
N ARG A 2 14.01 -46.48 20.57
CA ARG A 2 13.32 -45.99 19.34
C ARG A 2 12.59 -44.63 19.49
N LEU A 3 12.38 -44.15 20.71
CA LEU A 3 11.67 -42.85 20.92
C LEU A 3 12.55 -41.62 20.70
N LEU A 4 13.85 -41.71 20.89
CA LEU A 4 14.77 -40.56 20.72
C LEU A 4 15.07 -40.18 19.25
N GLN A 5 14.82 -41.11 18.31
CA GLN A 5 14.97 -40.78 16.87
C GLN A 5 13.79 -40.03 16.30
N LEU A 6 12.58 -40.16 16.87
CA LEU A 6 11.39 -39.47 16.39
C LEU A 6 11.47 -37.96 16.66
N PHE A 7 12.08 -37.52 17.77
CA PHE A 7 12.22 -36.10 18.11
C PHE A 7 13.25 -35.37 17.24
N LYS A 8 14.24 -36.09 16.68
CA LYS A 8 15.23 -35.45 15.77
C LYS A 8 14.65 -35.18 14.38
N THR A 9 13.64 -35.90 13.95
CA THR A 9 12.98 -35.68 12.64
C THR A 9 12.01 -34.47 12.69
N ILE A 10 11.47 -34.13 13.86
CA ILE A 10 10.56 -32.96 14.01
C ILE A 10 11.35 -31.65 14.10
N ALA A 11 12.61 -31.68 14.56
CA ALA A 11 13.47 -30.48 14.60
C ALA A 11 14.01 -30.05 13.23
N GLY A 12 13.80 -30.85 12.18
CA GLY A 12 14.18 -30.57 10.80
C GLY A 12 13.09 -29.95 9.94
N ILE A 13 11.91 -29.64 10.47
CA ILE A 13 10.93 -28.80 9.79
C ILE A 13 11.49 -27.38 9.81
N LYS A 14 12.36 -27.09 8.83
CA LYS A 14 12.66 -25.70 8.44
C LYS A 14 11.31 -24.99 8.41
N SER A 15 11.16 -23.99 9.26
CA SER A 15 10.02 -23.09 9.23
C SER A 15 9.82 -22.66 7.78
N SER A 16 8.87 -23.27 7.11
CA SER A 16 8.54 -23.02 5.70
C SER A 16 7.89 -21.66 5.58
N ARG A 17 8.67 -20.58 5.69
CA ARG A 17 8.19 -19.22 5.54
C ARG A 17 9.02 -18.43 4.55
N ASP A 18 9.34 -19.04 3.42
CA ASP A 18 9.79 -18.34 2.23
C ASP A 18 8.62 -17.75 1.40
N TYR A 19 7.39 -17.82 1.90
CA TYR A 19 6.26 -17.20 1.21
C TYR A 19 6.19 -15.73 1.58
N LYS A 20 6.65 -14.87 0.66
CA LYS A 20 6.39 -13.43 0.73
C LYS A 20 4.88 -13.21 0.90
N ARG A 21 4.51 -12.42 1.90
CA ARG A 21 3.14 -11.98 2.09
C ARG A 21 2.96 -10.66 1.42
N TYR A 22 1.73 -10.36 1.09
CA TYR A 22 1.38 -9.14 0.39
C TYR A 22 0.35 -8.38 1.20
N TRP A 23 0.57 -7.09 1.35
CA TRP A 23 -0.24 -6.22 2.16
C TRP A 23 -0.67 -4.98 1.41
N LEU A 24 -1.85 -4.49 1.73
CA LEU A 24 -2.31 -3.16 1.37
C LEU A 24 -2.18 -2.27 2.60
N PHE A 25 -1.35 -1.24 2.52
CA PHE A 25 -1.26 -0.19 3.52
C PHE A 25 -2.01 1.05 3.05
N TYR A 26 -2.35 1.92 4.00
CA TYR A 26 -3.11 3.13 3.73
C TYR A 26 -2.30 4.37 4.02
N ALA A 27 -2.29 5.31 3.08
CA ALA A 27 -1.84 6.68 3.28
C ALA A 27 -3.06 7.60 3.33
N GLY A 28 -3.27 8.26 4.45
CA GLY A 28 -4.24 9.32 4.56
C GLY A 28 -3.75 10.60 3.88
N PRO A 29 -4.65 11.59 3.67
CA PRO A 29 -4.29 12.87 3.04
C PRO A 29 -3.10 13.57 3.68
N GLU A 30 -2.94 13.45 4.99
CA GLU A 30 -1.83 14.02 5.77
C GLU A 30 -0.45 13.51 5.35
N ASN A 31 -0.40 12.35 4.72
CA ASN A 31 0.86 11.72 4.30
C ASN A 31 1.31 12.14 2.90
N TYR A 32 0.40 12.60 2.04
CA TYR A 32 0.70 12.87 0.64
C TYR A 32 0.21 14.22 0.12
N LEU A 33 -0.56 14.99 0.91
CA LEU A 33 -0.95 16.35 0.55
C LEU A 33 -0.02 17.35 1.23
N CYS A 34 0.34 18.42 0.49
CA CYS A 34 1.14 19.53 0.96
C CYS A 34 0.70 20.83 0.28
N GLU A 35 1.32 21.94 0.62
CA GLU A 35 0.98 23.27 0.09
C GLU A 35 1.07 23.36 -1.43
N THR A 36 2.00 22.62 -2.03
CA THR A 36 2.22 22.60 -3.48
C THR A 36 1.36 21.55 -4.21
N GLY A 37 0.53 20.80 -3.48
CA GLY A 37 -0.35 19.77 -4.05
C GLY A 37 -0.07 18.37 -3.53
N VAL A 38 0.27 17.44 -4.41
CA VAL A 38 0.58 16.04 -4.06
C VAL A 38 2.07 15.84 -3.98
N ARG A 39 2.56 15.34 -2.86
CA ARG A 39 3.94 14.90 -2.68
C ARG A 39 4.07 13.39 -2.77
N ASP A 40 5.27 12.93 -3.08
CA ASP A 40 5.62 11.53 -2.99
C ASP A 40 5.56 11.03 -1.54
N LEU A 41 5.26 9.75 -1.38
CA LEU A 41 5.41 9.09 -0.10
C LEU A 41 6.90 8.90 0.20
N PRO A 42 7.28 8.81 1.49
CA PRO A 42 8.70 8.69 1.84
C PRO A 42 9.30 7.38 1.33
N VAL A 43 10.56 7.46 0.88
CA VAL A 43 11.34 6.29 0.40
C VAL A 43 11.57 5.30 1.53
N GLU A 44 11.82 5.79 2.74
CA GLU A 44 11.94 4.99 3.97
C GLU A 44 11.10 5.62 5.07
N SER A 45 10.42 4.79 5.85
CA SER A 45 9.56 5.27 6.93
C SER A 45 9.26 4.19 7.95
N PHE A 46 8.71 4.62 9.08
CA PHE A 46 8.03 3.74 10.01
C PHE A 46 6.52 3.90 9.84
N TRP A 47 5.82 2.81 9.52
CA TRP A 47 4.41 2.86 9.15
C TRP A 47 3.55 1.92 9.99
N SER A 48 2.27 2.28 10.15
CA SER A 48 1.28 1.42 10.80
C SER A 48 1.07 0.15 9.98
N CYS A 49 1.13 -1.00 10.64
CA CYS A 49 1.02 -2.29 9.97
C CYS A 49 0.10 -3.26 10.73
N ASP A 50 -0.21 -4.39 10.11
CA ASP A 50 -0.85 -5.53 10.78
C ASP A 50 0.15 -6.26 11.67
N PRO A 51 -0.27 -6.83 12.82
CA PRO A 51 0.61 -7.64 13.69
C PRO A 51 1.29 -8.80 12.94
N GLY A 52 0.67 -9.29 11.88
CA GLY A 52 1.23 -10.36 11.05
C GLY A 52 2.31 -9.92 10.07
N THR A 53 2.58 -8.61 9.90
CA THR A 53 3.60 -8.11 8.97
C THR A 53 5.00 -8.52 9.38
N GLN A 54 5.79 -9.05 8.46
CA GLN A 54 7.15 -9.53 8.68
C GLN A 54 8.13 -8.87 7.71
N LYS A 55 9.40 -8.83 8.11
CA LYS A 55 10.48 -8.40 7.23
C LYS A 55 10.46 -9.20 5.93
N GLY A 56 10.60 -8.52 4.79
CA GLY A 56 10.53 -9.10 3.46
C GLY A 56 9.13 -9.13 2.84
N ASP A 57 8.07 -8.84 3.61
CA ASP A 57 6.72 -8.72 3.06
C ASP A 57 6.64 -7.53 2.10
N LEU A 58 5.93 -7.72 0.97
CA LEU A 58 5.68 -6.66 0.01
C LEU A 58 4.36 -5.94 0.29
N ILE A 59 4.39 -4.64 0.11
CA ILE A 59 3.33 -3.73 0.52
C ILE A 59 2.99 -2.81 -0.64
N ILE A 60 1.75 -2.81 -1.10
CA ILE A 60 1.25 -1.75 -1.98
C ILE A 60 0.54 -0.69 -1.14
N VAL A 61 0.84 0.58 -1.39
CA VAL A 61 0.26 1.67 -0.62
C VAL A 61 -0.91 2.29 -1.37
N TYR A 62 -2.06 2.34 -0.71
CA TYR A 62 -3.26 2.99 -1.22
C TYR A 62 -3.41 4.38 -0.63
N ARG A 63 -3.40 5.42 -1.45
CA ARG A 63 -3.75 6.77 -1.04
C ARG A 63 -5.27 6.90 -0.95
N LYS A 64 -5.77 7.08 0.26
CA LYS A 64 -7.20 7.29 0.47
C LYS A 64 -7.64 8.60 -0.16
N SER A 65 -8.80 8.58 -0.81
CA SER A 65 -9.41 9.82 -1.29
C SER A 65 -9.78 10.73 -0.14
N LYS A 66 -9.67 12.02 -0.40
CA LYS A 66 -10.15 13.09 0.47
C LYS A 66 -11.63 13.44 0.27
N ASN A 67 -12.29 12.91 -0.75
CA ASN A 67 -13.61 13.37 -1.26
C ASN A 67 -14.73 13.53 -0.22
N GLN A 68 -14.44 13.28 1.05
CA GLN A 68 -15.38 13.51 2.16
C GLN A 68 -14.80 14.43 3.25
N LEU A 69 -13.56 14.91 3.09
CA LEU A 69 -12.92 15.75 4.09
C LEU A 69 -13.05 17.21 3.67
N LYS A 70 -13.93 17.97 4.35
CA LYS A 70 -13.97 19.42 4.27
C LYS A 70 -12.64 19.98 4.79
N ALA A 71 -12.28 21.20 4.36
CA ALA A 71 -11.05 21.86 4.84
C ALA A 71 -10.97 21.85 6.38
N ASP A 72 -12.07 22.12 7.07
CA ASP A 72 -12.14 22.11 8.54
C ASP A 72 -11.77 20.74 9.15
N THR A 73 -12.15 19.65 8.49
CA THR A 73 -11.75 18.29 8.94
C THR A 73 -10.26 18.04 8.70
N LEU A 74 -9.69 18.54 7.60
CA LEU A 74 -8.25 18.46 7.33
C LEU A 74 -7.45 19.24 8.36
N MET A 75 -7.95 20.42 8.77
CA MET A 75 -7.33 21.22 9.81
C MET A 75 -7.42 20.54 11.19
N SER A 76 -8.63 20.15 11.61
CA SER A 76 -8.86 19.66 12.98
C SER A 76 -8.32 18.25 13.21
N CYS A 77 -8.45 17.34 12.24
CA CYS A 77 -8.05 15.94 12.41
C CYS A 77 -6.59 15.66 12.00
N PHE A 78 -6.03 16.49 11.12
CA PHE A 78 -4.70 16.25 10.54
C PHE A 78 -3.71 17.38 10.79
N GLY A 79 -4.11 18.42 11.52
CA GLY A 79 -3.23 19.55 11.88
C GLY A 79 -2.74 20.37 10.69
N MET A 80 -3.45 20.32 9.55
CA MET A 80 -3.09 21.10 8.37
C MET A 80 -3.37 22.60 8.60
N SER A 81 -2.51 23.47 8.07
CA SER A 81 -2.81 24.89 8.01
C SER A 81 -4.04 25.13 7.11
N ARG A 82 -4.74 26.27 7.32
CA ARG A 82 -5.96 26.59 6.57
C ARG A 82 -5.72 26.61 5.07
N ASP A 83 -4.61 27.19 4.63
CA ASP A 83 -4.29 27.33 3.20
C ASP A 83 -3.99 25.96 2.57
N VAL A 84 -3.25 25.10 3.27
CA VAL A 84 -3.00 23.72 2.86
C VAL A 84 -4.30 22.93 2.79
N ALA A 85 -5.15 23.04 3.81
CA ALA A 85 -6.42 22.31 3.87
C ALA A 85 -7.38 22.75 2.73
N VAL A 86 -7.45 24.04 2.43
CA VAL A 86 -8.28 24.57 1.33
C VAL A 86 -7.76 24.11 -0.04
N LYS A 87 -6.45 24.19 -0.29
CA LYS A 87 -5.84 23.67 -1.52
C LYS A 87 -6.04 22.17 -1.63
N ALA A 88 -5.75 21.41 -0.58
CA ALA A 88 -5.95 19.98 -0.50
C ALA A 88 -7.42 19.60 -0.73
N ALA A 89 -8.36 20.39 -0.22
CA ALA A 89 -9.79 20.20 -0.46
C ALA A 89 -10.22 20.39 -1.93
N LYS A 90 -9.45 21.05 -2.76
CA LYS A 90 -9.72 21.27 -4.20
C LYS A 90 -9.00 20.26 -5.12
N THR A 91 -8.02 19.52 -4.61
CA THR A 91 -7.20 18.63 -5.43
C THR A 91 -7.87 17.26 -5.62
N ASP A 92 -8.02 16.75 -6.83
CA ASP A 92 -8.48 15.39 -7.09
C ASP A 92 -7.31 14.39 -6.96
N ALA A 93 -6.88 14.18 -5.71
CA ALA A 93 -5.78 13.28 -5.37
C ALA A 93 -6.27 12.09 -4.55
N GLY A 94 -5.54 10.98 -4.66
CA GLY A 94 -5.86 9.73 -3.99
C GLY A 94 -6.71 8.79 -4.84
N LYS A 95 -7.23 7.73 -4.24
CA LYS A 95 -7.82 6.56 -4.90
C LYS A 95 -6.85 5.85 -5.84
N ASP A 96 -5.57 5.87 -5.51
CA ASP A 96 -4.51 5.32 -6.33
C ASP A 96 -3.41 4.64 -5.51
N PHE A 97 -2.51 4.01 -6.23
CA PHE A 97 -1.40 3.23 -5.69
C PHE A 97 -0.09 3.75 -6.29
N PRO A 98 0.61 4.65 -5.58
CA PRO A 98 1.81 5.28 -6.13
C PRO A 98 3.10 4.48 -5.95
N VAL A 99 3.12 3.49 -5.03
CA VAL A 99 4.38 2.87 -4.60
C VAL A 99 4.18 1.45 -4.08
N ILE A 100 5.20 0.63 -4.30
CA ILE A 100 5.40 -0.64 -3.62
C ILE A 100 6.56 -0.48 -2.64
N TRP A 101 6.31 -0.86 -1.38
CA TRP A 101 7.31 -0.95 -0.32
C TRP A 101 7.62 -2.39 0.03
N GLU A 102 8.75 -2.60 0.71
CA GLU A 102 9.09 -3.82 1.42
C GLU A 102 9.21 -3.51 2.92
N ALA A 103 8.68 -4.38 3.77
CA ALA A 103 8.90 -4.30 5.20
C ALA A 103 10.36 -4.66 5.52
N THR A 104 11.10 -3.73 6.10
CA THR A 104 12.51 -3.94 6.49
C THR A 104 12.63 -4.42 7.93
N SER A 105 11.52 -4.43 8.68
CA SER A 105 11.44 -5.02 10.03
C SER A 105 10.14 -5.81 10.21
N ASN A 106 10.15 -6.72 11.18
CA ASN A 106 8.91 -7.31 11.68
C ASN A 106 8.03 -6.25 12.35
N SER A 107 6.73 -6.50 12.43
CA SER A 107 5.81 -5.66 13.19
C SER A 107 6.22 -5.57 14.65
N LYS A 108 6.15 -4.37 15.23
CA LYS A 108 6.41 -4.11 16.63
C LYS A 108 5.21 -3.43 17.25
N ARG A 109 4.82 -3.85 18.47
CA ARG A 109 3.79 -3.18 19.23
C ARG A 109 4.31 -1.83 19.72
N LYS A 110 3.49 -0.79 19.55
CA LYS A 110 3.77 0.56 20.03
C LYS A 110 2.76 0.92 21.12
N LEU A 111 3.26 1.21 22.32
CA LEU A 111 2.47 1.83 23.36
C LEU A 111 2.23 3.30 22.98
N PHE A 112 1.03 3.80 23.23
CA PHE A 112 0.63 5.20 22.98
C PHE A 112 0.45 5.63 21.52
N TRP A 113 0.40 4.70 20.57
CA TRP A 113 0.08 5.01 19.20
C TRP A 113 -1.38 4.67 18.88
N ARG A 114 -2.03 5.49 18.02
CA ARG A 114 -3.38 5.23 17.53
C ARG A 114 -3.52 3.82 16.91
N TRP A 115 -2.45 3.33 16.32
CA TRP A 115 -2.35 1.99 15.77
C TRP A 115 -1.34 1.19 16.60
N SER A 116 -1.78 0.07 17.13
CA SER A 116 -1.01 -0.71 18.09
C SER A 116 0.27 -1.33 17.53
N TYR A 117 0.42 -1.41 16.22
CA TYR A 117 1.56 -2.03 15.56
C TYR A 117 2.12 -1.16 14.44
N GLY A 118 3.44 -1.22 14.25
CA GLY A 118 4.15 -0.58 13.17
C GLY A 118 5.38 -1.37 12.75
N CYS A 119 5.84 -1.15 11.52
CA CYS A 119 7.06 -1.71 10.96
C CYS A 119 7.83 -0.65 10.16
N SER A 120 9.13 -0.85 10.01
CA SER A 120 9.94 -0.07 9.08
C SER A 120 9.68 -0.56 7.66
N VAL A 121 9.59 0.37 6.72
CA VAL A 121 9.35 0.11 5.30
C VAL A 121 10.34 0.87 4.44
N LYS A 122 10.62 0.33 3.26
CA LYS A 122 11.47 0.94 2.25
C LYS A 122 10.82 0.81 0.88
N GLU A 123 10.95 1.86 0.05
CA GLU A 123 10.51 1.81 -1.34
C GLU A 123 11.29 0.77 -2.13
N VAL A 124 10.54 -0.09 -2.84
CA VAL A 124 11.07 -1.05 -3.80
C VAL A 124 10.80 -0.59 -5.23
N ARG A 125 9.63 0.03 -5.43
CA ARG A 125 9.20 0.45 -6.76
C ARG A 125 8.23 1.62 -6.67
N LYS A 126 8.53 2.70 -7.39
CA LYS A 126 7.57 3.78 -7.68
C LYS A 126 6.68 3.35 -8.85
N ILE A 127 5.39 3.60 -8.75
CA ILE A 127 4.41 3.32 -9.81
C ILE A 127 4.09 4.64 -10.50
N SER A 128 4.53 4.75 -11.76
CA SER A 128 4.35 5.98 -12.55
C SER A 128 3.83 5.63 -13.95
N PRO A 129 2.66 6.15 -14.35
CA PRO A 129 1.70 6.85 -13.49
C PRO A 129 1.13 5.95 -12.39
N PRO A 130 0.65 6.52 -11.26
CA PRO A 130 0.05 5.73 -10.19
C PRO A 130 -1.15 4.92 -10.70
N LEU A 131 -1.22 3.64 -10.32
CA LEU A 131 -2.34 2.77 -10.67
C LEU A 131 -3.62 3.24 -9.96
N ARG A 132 -4.70 3.46 -10.70
CA ARG A 132 -5.96 3.95 -10.14
C ARG A 132 -6.82 2.80 -9.61
N LEU A 133 -7.58 3.07 -8.54
CA LEU A 133 -8.53 2.10 -7.97
C LEU A 133 -9.57 1.63 -9.00
N GLU A 134 -10.04 2.53 -9.87
CA GLU A 134 -11.00 2.23 -10.92
C GLU A 134 -10.43 1.21 -11.93
N GLN A 135 -9.14 1.31 -12.26
CA GLN A 135 -8.47 0.34 -13.13
C GLN A 135 -8.45 -1.05 -12.48
N LEU A 136 -8.16 -1.15 -11.18
CA LEU A 136 -8.23 -2.44 -10.48
C LEU A 136 -9.67 -3.00 -10.43
N LYS A 137 -10.65 -2.14 -10.22
CA LYS A 137 -12.07 -2.55 -10.21
C LYS A 137 -12.56 -3.05 -11.55
N ALA A 138 -11.98 -2.57 -12.64
CA ALA A 138 -12.31 -3.02 -14.00
C ALA A 138 -11.80 -4.44 -14.29
N ILE A 139 -10.88 -4.99 -13.50
CA ILE A 139 -10.33 -6.34 -13.69
C ILE A 139 -11.28 -7.39 -13.08
N PRO A 140 -11.95 -8.23 -13.91
CA PRO A 140 -12.97 -9.16 -13.41
C PRO A 140 -12.44 -10.16 -12.38
N GLN A 141 -11.20 -10.63 -12.55
CA GLN A 141 -10.55 -11.61 -11.68
C GLN A 141 -10.36 -11.08 -10.24
N LEU A 142 -10.14 -9.76 -10.10
CA LEU A 142 -9.97 -9.13 -8.79
C LEU A 142 -11.29 -9.00 -8.00
N LYS A 143 -12.44 -9.18 -8.63
CA LYS A 143 -13.74 -9.20 -7.93
C LYS A 143 -13.83 -10.32 -6.88
N LYS A 144 -13.02 -11.38 -7.03
CA LYS A 144 -12.89 -12.47 -6.06
C LYS A 144 -12.12 -12.05 -4.78
N TRP A 145 -11.35 -10.98 -4.84
CA TRP A 145 -10.66 -10.48 -3.66
C TRP A 145 -11.61 -9.63 -2.80
N GLU A 146 -11.87 -10.12 -1.61
CA GLU A 146 -12.81 -9.48 -0.67
C GLU A 146 -12.42 -8.02 -0.36
N GLY A 147 -11.12 -7.73 -0.26
CA GLY A 147 -10.62 -6.36 -0.04
C GLY A 147 -11.14 -5.38 -1.08
N LEU A 148 -11.12 -5.75 -2.36
CA LEU A 148 -11.61 -4.88 -3.43
C LEU A 148 -13.14 -4.79 -3.44
N ARG A 149 -13.83 -5.89 -3.12
CA ARG A 149 -15.30 -5.94 -3.00
C ARG A 149 -15.83 -4.94 -1.97
N PHE A 150 -15.11 -4.73 -0.87
CA PHE A 150 -15.45 -3.75 0.17
C PHE A 150 -14.76 -2.39 -0.01
N ASN A 151 -14.42 -2.01 -1.25
CA ASN A 151 -13.78 -0.73 -1.55
C ASN A 151 -12.52 -0.47 -0.72
N LEU A 152 -11.73 -1.50 -0.47
CA LEU A 152 -10.49 -1.45 0.31
C LEU A 152 -10.69 -0.91 1.74
N GLN A 153 -11.85 -1.14 2.34
CA GLN A 153 -12.10 -0.73 3.72
C GLN A 153 -11.39 -1.66 4.69
N ALA A 154 -10.56 -1.10 5.53
CA ALA A 154 -9.80 -1.86 6.52
C ALA A 154 -10.63 -2.40 7.70
N LYS A 155 -11.88 -1.96 7.86
CA LYS A 155 -12.78 -2.37 8.96
C LYS A 155 -12.08 -2.40 10.33
N GLY A 156 -11.36 -1.34 10.68
CA GLY A 156 -10.61 -1.23 11.94
C GLY A 156 -9.21 -1.83 11.92
N ARG A 157 -8.76 -2.41 10.81
CA ARG A 157 -7.38 -2.87 10.64
C ARG A 157 -6.48 -1.76 10.09
N SER A 158 -5.20 -1.81 10.43
CA SER A 158 -4.19 -0.89 9.88
C SER A 158 -3.71 -1.29 8.48
N ALA A 159 -3.94 -2.54 8.08
CA ALA A 159 -3.58 -3.09 6.78
C ALA A 159 -4.57 -4.18 6.35
N LEU A 160 -4.61 -4.48 5.04
CA LEU A 160 -5.36 -5.62 4.50
C LEU A 160 -4.38 -6.64 3.88
N PRO A 161 -4.57 -7.94 4.13
CA PRO A 161 -3.82 -8.97 3.41
C PRO A 161 -4.30 -9.03 1.95
N ILE A 162 -3.33 -9.18 1.04
CA ILE A 162 -3.59 -9.38 -0.38
C ILE A 162 -3.29 -10.84 -0.70
N PRO A 163 -4.26 -11.63 -1.19
CA PRO A 163 -3.99 -12.99 -1.63
C PRO A 163 -2.99 -13.02 -2.80
N ALA A 164 -2.18 -14.06 -2.89
CA ALA A 164 -1.13 -14.17 -3.91
C ALA A 164 -1.67 -14.04 -5.35
N PHE A 165 -2.87 -14.57 -5.63
CA PHE A 165 -3.49 -14.40 -6.95
C PHE A 165 -3.80 -12.94 -7.26
N ALA A 166 -4.33 -12.18 -6.27
CA ALA A 166 -4.66 -10.78 -6.45
C ALA A 166 -3.40 -9.93 -6.60
N TRP A 167 -2.36 -10.23 -5.81
CA TRP A 167 -1.06 -9.57 -5.95
C TRP A 167 -0.48 -9.72 -7.35
N ARG A 168 -0.51 -10.94 -7.92
CA ARG A 168 -0.01 -11.20 -9.29
C ARG A 168 -0.74 -10.32 -10.30
N ILE A 169 -2.07 -10.31 -10.26
CA ILE A 169 -2.89 -9.51 -11.19
C ILE A 169 -2.61 -8.00 -11.03
N ILE A 170 -2.45 -7.52 -9.79
CA ILE A 170 -2.10 -6.12 -9.52
C ILE A 170 -0.73 -5.79 -10.11
N ASN A 171 0.26 -6.65 -9.91
CA ASN A 171 1.61 -6.45 -10.46
C ASN A 171 1.61 -6.44 -11.99
N ASP A 172 0.88 -7.37 -12.62
CA ASP A 172 0.71 -7.40 -14.08
C ASP A 172 0.05 -6.12 -14.61
N ALA A 173 -0.94 -5.57 -13.90
CA ALA A 173 -1.57 -4.30 -14.25
C ALA A 173 -0.61 -3.10 -14.15
N ILE A 174 0.27 -3.11 -13.16
CA ILE A 174 1.32 -2.09 -13.01
C ILE A 174 2.31 -2.17 -14.18
N GLU A 175 2.72 -3.38 -14.58
CA GLU A 175 3.66 -3.59 -15.68
C GLU A 175 3.05 -3.28 -17.05
N GLY A 176 1.80 -3.64 -17.25
CA GLY A 176 1.05 -3.34 -18.48
C GLY A 176 0.83 -1.84 -18.68
N GLY A 177 0.56 -1.10 -17.59
CA GLY A 177 0.44 0.36 -17.62
C GLY A 177 1.74 1.06 -18.00
N ALA A 178 2.89 0.54 -17.55
CA ALA A 178 4.20 1.10 -17.88
C ALA A 178 4.59 0.94 -19.35
N LYS A 179 4.13 -0.12 -20.02
CA LYS A 179 4.42 -0.36 -21.46
C LYS A 179 3.66 0.60 -22.37
N ASN A 180 2.42 0.97 -22.01
CA ASN A 180 1.60 1.87 -22.82
C ASN A 180 2.07 3.33 -22.79
N THR A 181 2.78 3.76 -21.78
CA THR A 181 3.30 5.13 -21.69
C THR A 181 4.57 5.35 -22.53
N ASN A 182 5.35 4.30 -22.78
CA ASN A 182 6.57 4.39 -23.58
C ASN A 182 6.33 4.32 -25.09
N GLY A 183 5.12 3.93 -25.53
CA GLY A 183 4.75 3.85 -26.94
C GLY A 183 4.17 5.15 -27.53
N ALA A 184 3.83 6.14 -26.70
CA ALA A 184 3.14 7.36 -27.15
C ALA A 184 4.07 8.52 -27.52
N SER A 185 5.40 8.34 -27.48
CA SER A 185 6.36 9.44 -27.68
C SER A 185 7.02 9.50 -29.04
N THR A 186 6.58 8.70 -30.03
CA THR A 186 7.23 8.65 -31.35
C THR A 186 6.25 8.82 -32.53
N GLU A 187 5.38 9.85 -32.48
CA GLU A 187 4.73 10.28 -33.71
C GLU A 187 4.34 11.75 -33.64
N LYS A 188 5.31 12.62 -33.92
CA LYS A 188 5.11 13.94 -34.52
C LYS A 188 6.46 14.55 -34.89
N THR A 189 6.93 14.25 -36.06
CA THR A 189 7.66 15.21 -36.91
C THR A 189 7.53 14.74 -38.34
N GLU A 190 6.76 15.52 -39.13
CA GLU A 190 7.25 16.05 -40.41
C GLU A 190 6.13 16.70 -41.17
N PRO A 191 6.46 17.50 -42.19
CA PRO A 191 6.62 18.95 -42.11
C PRO A 191 5.44 19.66 -42.78
#